data_c17d6c2723157ba309ec6445f09579ac
#
_entry.id   c17d6c2723157ba309ec6445f09579ac
#
_cell.length_a   1.000
_cell.length_b   1.000
_cell.length_c   1.000
_cell.angle_alpha   90.00
_cell.angle_beta   90.00
_cell.angle_gamma   90.00
#
_symmetry.space_group_name_H-M   'P 1'
#
loop_
_entity.id
_entity.type
_entity.pdbx_description
1 polymer ?
#
loop_
_entity_poly.entity_id
_entity_poly.type
_entity_poly.pdbx_seq_one_letter_code
_entity_poly.pdbx_strand_id
1 'polypeptide(L)'
;EFGIVDLSLAPTPAVGDSVARILEEMGLAVCGTHGTTAALAMLNDAVKKGGLMASSSVGGLSGAFIPVSEDEGMIAAALDGTLTIDKLEAMTCVCSVGLDMIAVPGDTSAETISAIIADEAAIGMVNSKTTAVRVIPVEGKNVGDMVEMGGLLGSAPVMPVHAASSADFIARGGRIPAPLQSLKN
;
A
#
# COMPACT_ATOMS: atom_id res chain seq x y z
N GLU A 1 -24.11 18.93 15.03
CA GLU A 1 -22.73 19.43 15.18
C GLU A 1 -21.92 18.92 14.00
N PHE A 2 -21.23 19.82 13.26
CA PHE A 2 -20.37 19.44 12.15
C PHE A 2 -19.01 18.96 12.71
N GLY A 3 -18.55 17.78 12.26
CA GLY A 3 -17.27 17.22 12.68
C GLY A 3 -16.15 17.55 11.70
N ILE A 4 -15.66 16.54 10.99
CA ILE A 4 -14.57 16.66 10.00
C ILE A 4 -15.04 16.27 8.61
N VAL A 5 -14.32 16.75 7.60
CA VAL A 5 -14.39 16.23 6.22
C VAL A 5 -13.17 15.35 5.99
N ASP A 6 -13.40 14.10 5.64
CA ASP A 6 -12.35 13.18 5.16
C ASP A 6 -12.38 13.14 3.63
N LEU A 7 -11.28 13.49 3.00
CA LEU A 7 -11.13 13.54 1.55
C LEU A 7 -10.34 12.34 1.00
N SER A 8 -10.40 11.22 1.69
CA SER A 8 -9.72 9.99 1.25
C SER A 8 -10.24 9.52 -0.10
N LEU A 9 -9.30 9.14 -0.97
CA LEU A 9 -9.56 8.32 -2.14
C LEU A 9 -9.39 6.85 -1.70
N ALA A 10 -10.48 6.26 -1.22
CA ALA A 10 -10.57 4.88 -0.77
C ALA A 10 -11.36 4.10 -1.82
N PRO A 11 -10.72 3.24 -2.62
CA PRO A 11 -11.38 2.54 -3.71
C PRO A 11 -12.31 1.44 -3.20
N THR A 12 -13.19 0.98 -4.09
CA THR A 12 -13.95 -0.25 -3.92
C THR A 12 -13.69 -1.19 -5.10
N PRO A 13 -14.07 -2.49 -5.03
CA PRO A 13 -13.88 -3.40 -6.14
C PRO A 13 -14.71 -3.06 -7.40
N ALA A 14 -15.56 -2.06 -7.32
CA ALA A 14 -16.43 -1.65 -8.43
C ALA A 14 -15.61 -1.00 -9.56
N VAL A 15 -15.97 -1.33 -10.81
CA VAL A 15 -15.39 -0.68 -11.99
C VAL A 15 -15.68 0.82 -11.97
N GLY A 16 -14.64 1.63 -12.13
CA GLY A 16 -14.74 3.09 -12.09
C GLY A 16 -14.49 3.70 -10.72
N ASP A 17 -14.19 2.88 -9.71
CA ASP A 17 -13.85 3.32 -8.35
C ASP A 17 -12.45 2.79 -7.96
N SER A 18 -11.43 3.22 -8.69
CA SER A 18 -10.05 2.70 -8.60
C SER A 18 -9.03 3.83 -8.54
N VAL A 19 -8.18 3.81 -7.51
CA VAL A 19 -7.02 4.70 -7.40
C VAL A 19 -5.96 4.33 -8.45
N ALA A 20 -5.77 3.05 -8.74
CA ALA A 20 -4.85 2.61 -9.78
C ALA A 20 -5.22 3.19 -11.14
N ARG A 21 -6.51 3.23 -11.49
CA ARG A 21 -6.97 3.83 -12.76
C ARG A 21 -6.73 5.34 -12.81
N ILE A 22 -6.86 6.03 -11.69
CA ILE A 22 -6.49 7.46 -11.63
C ILE A 22 -5.00 7.64 -11.98
N LEU A 23 -4.12 6.79 -11.43
CA LEU A 23 -2.69 6.84 -11.72
C LEU A 23 -2.39 6.51 -13.20
N GLU A 24 -3.14 5.59 -13.81
CA GLU A 24 -3.04 5.27 -15.23
C GLU A 24 -3.51 6.44 -16.11
N GLU A 25 -4.60 7.11 -15.76
CA GLU A 25 -5.05 8.33 -16.46
C GLU A 25 -4.02 9.48 -16.34
N MET A 26 -3.17 9.49 -15.32
CA MET A 26 -2.04 10.42 -15.22
C MET A 26 -0.90 10.11 -16.21
N GLY A 27 -1.03 9.06 -17.02
CA GLY A 27 -0.10 8.71 -18.09
C GLY A 27 0.73 7.44 -17.83
N LEU A 28 0.39 6.63 -16.86
CA LEU A 28 1.01 5.33 -16.63
C LEU A 28 0.26 4.26 -17.44
N ALA A 29 0.97 3.43 -18.18
CA ALA A 29 0.34 2.34 -18.95
C ALA A 29 -0.31 1.29 -18.04
N VAL A 30 0.34 0.96 -16.92
CA VAL A 30 -0.14 0.04 -15.88
C VAL A 30 0.35 0.56 -14.54
N CYS A 31 -0.52 0.56 -13.54
CA CYS A 31 -0.14 0.86 -12.16
C CYS A 31 0.94 -0.12 -11.68
N GLY A 32 1.95 0.38 -10.99
CA GLY A 32 3.12 -0.41 -10.58
C GLY A 32 4.34 -0.17 -11.47
N THR A 33 4.18 0.30 -12.71
CA THR A 33 5.33 0.64 -13.57
C THR A 33 6.16 1.78 -12.97
N HIS A 34 7.38 1.99 -13.50
CA HIS A 34 8.22 3.11 -13.09
C HIS A 34 7.49 4.44 -13.26
N GLY A 35 7.54 5.29 -12.23
CA GLY A 35 6.77 6.54 -12.17
C GLY A 35 5.54 6.46 -11.26
N THR A 36 5.02 5.27 -10.93
CA THR A 36 3.82 5.11 -10.10
C THR A 36 3.95 5.79 -8.74
N THR A 37 5.08 5.61 -8.05
CA THR A 37 5.33 6.27 -6.75
C THR A 37 5.32 7.79 -6.87
N ALA A 38 5.89 8.35 -7.94
CA ALA A 38 5.88 9.79 -8.19
C ALA A 38 4.46 10.30 -8.50
N ALA A 39 3.70 9.60 -9.35
CA ALA A 39 2.31 9.95 -9.64
C ALA A 39 1.44 9.91 -8.38
N LEU A 40 1.60 8.86 -7.54
CA LEU A 40 0.90 8.75 -6.27
C LEU A 40 1.26 9.88 -5.30
N ALA A 41 2.54 10.29 -5.24
CA ALA A 41 2.96 11.43 -4.42
C ALA A 41 2.24 12.72 -4.85
N MET A 42 2.16 12.97 -6.17
CA MET A 42 1.45 14.13 -6.71
C MET A 42 -0.05 14.08 -6.42
N LEU A 43 -0.68 12.92 -6.63
CA LEU A 43 -2.10 12.73 -6.35
C LEU A 43 -2.41 12.96 -4.86
N ASN A 44 -1.64 12.31 -3.98
CA ASN A 44 -1.84 12.40 -2.53
C ASN A 44 -1.63 13.84 -2.01
N ASP A 45 -0.62 14.56 -2.51
CA ASP A 45 -0.38 15.96 -2.19
C ASP A 45 -1.53 16.85 -2.66
N ALA A 46 -2.03 16.65 -3.88
CA ALA A 46 -3.16 17.40 -4.43
C ALA A 46 -4.43 17.20 -3.59
N VAL A 47 -4.74 15.95 -3.18
CA VAL A 47 -5.89 15.66 -2.32
C VAL A 47 -5.76 16.37 -0.97
N LYS A 48 -4.60 16.28 -0.31
CA LYS A 48 -4.37 16.91 0.99
C LYS A 48 -4.44 18.44 0.92
N LYS A 49 -3.81 19.05 -0.07
CA LYS A 49 -3.86 20.50 -0.28
C LYS A 49 -5.26 20.99 -0.65
N GLY A 50 -5.93 20.26 -1.54
CA GLY A 50 -7.31 20.57 -1.92
C GLY A 50 -8.25 20.56 -0.72
N GLY A 51 -8.09 19.59 0.18
CA GLY A 51 -8.85 19.52 1.43
C GLY A 51 -8.62 20.72 2.33
N LEU A 52 -7.37 21.06 2.58
CA LEU A 52 -7.03 22.24 3.42
C LEU A 52 -7.56 23.55 2.85
N MET A 53 -7.68 23.65 1.53
CA MET A 53 -8.25 24.84 0.86
C MET A 53 -9.78 24.83 0.87
N ALA A 54 -10.40 23.65 0.81
CA ALA A 54 -11.85 23.52 0.68
C ALA A 54 -12.58 23.55 2.03
N SER A 55 -11.92 23.18 3.12
CA SER A 55 -12.53 23.10 4.45
C SER A 55 -11.56 23.47 5.57
N SER A 56 -12.07 24.15 6.59
CA SER A 56 -11.34 24.42 7.83
C SER A 56 -11.32 23.23 8.80
N SER A 57 -12.05 22.14 8.50
CA SER A 57 -12.25 20.99 9.37
C SER A 57 -11.92 19.69 8.65
N VAL A 58 -10.74 19.61 8.04
CA VAL A 58 -10.24 18.38 7.41
C VAL A 58 -9.68 17.44 8.48
N GLY A 59 -10.00 16.15 8.37
CA GLY A 59 -9.53 15.13 9.28
C GLY A 59 -9.49 13.75 8.61
N GLY A 60 -9.47 12.70 9.42
CA GLY A 60 -9.27 11.34 8.92
C GLY A 60 -7.89 11.19 8.28
N LEU A 61 -7.77 10.31 7.30
CA LEU A 61 -6.51 10.09 6.57
C LEU A 61 -6.34 11.03 5.38
N SER A 62 -7.45 11.51 4.81
CA SER A 62 -7.52 12.52 3.74
C SER A 62 -6.43 12.37 2.67
N GLY A 63 -6.38 11.22 2.02
CA GLY A 63 -5.38 10.94 0.99
C GLY A 63 -5.68 9.66 0.21
N ALA A 64 -4.77 9.27 -0.65
CA ALA A 64 -4.93 8.10 -1.51
C ALA A 64 -4.55 6.80 -0.80
N PHE A 65 -5.42 5.81 -0.90
CA PHE A 65 -5.23 4.44 -0.39
C PHE A 65 -4.84 3.51 -1.55
N ILE A 66 -4.12 2.47 -1.22
CA ILE A 66 -3.60 1.50 -2.20
C ILE A 66 -3.89 0.04 -1.81
N PRO A 67 -5.12 -0.30 -1.37
CA PRO A 67 -5.45 -1.68 -1.05
C PRO A 67 -5.48 -2.51 -2.34
N VAL A 68 -4.95 -3.73 -2.31
CA VAL A 68 -4.89 -4.55 -3.54
C VAL A 68 -6.26 -5.16 -3.85
N SER A 69 -6.94 -5.78 -2.87
CA SER A 69 -8.19 -6.49 -3.16
C SER A 69 -9.41 -5.59 -3.36
N GLU A 70 -9.32 -4.35 -2.90
CA GLU A 70 -10.44 -3.38 -2.93
C GLU A 70 -10.37 -2.44 -4.15
N ASP A 71 -9.44 -2.66 -5.09
CA ASP A 71 -9.19 -1.80 -6.23
C ASP A 71 -8.99 -2.64 -7.49
N GLU A 72 -9.93 -2.55 -8.45
CA GLU A 72 -9.90 -3.38 -9.66
C GLU A 72 -8.64 -3.14 -10.51
N GLY A 73 -8.10 -1.95 -10.51
CA GLY A 73 -6.86 -1.63 -11.22
C GLY A 73 -5.63 -2.18 -10.50
N MET A 74 -5.60 -2.18 -9.16
CA MET A 74 -4.53 -2.83 -8.38
C MET A 74 -4.55 -4.34 -8.59
N ILE A 75 -5.75 -4.96 -8.59
CA ILE A 75 -5.94 -6.39 -8.87
C ILE A 75 -5.36 -6.72 -10.26
N ALA A 76 -5.75 -5.96 -11.28
CA ALA A 76 -5.28 -6.17 -12.65
C ALA A 76 -3.76 -6.02 -12.76
N ALA A 77 -3.17 -5.00 -12.15
CA ALA A 77 -1.73 -4.74 -12.16
C ALA A 77 -0.93 -5.82 -11.40
N ALA A 78 -1.49 -6.37 -10.32
CA ALA A 78 -0.89 -7.48 -9.59
C ALA A 78 -0.93 -8.79 -10.40
N LEU A 79 -2.04 -9.08 -11.09
CA LEU A 79 -2.17 -10.22 -12.00
C LEU A 79 -1.22 -10.13 -13.20
N ASP A 80 -1.02 -8.92 -13.73
CA ASP A 80 -0.05 -8.65 -14.80
C ASP A 80 1.41 -8.81 -14.32
N GLY A 81 1.65 -8.78 -13.03
CA GLY A 81 2.99 -8.84 -12.43
C GLY A 81 3.74 -7.49 -12.44
N THR A 82 3.13 -6.42 -12.91
CA THR A 82 3.72 -5.07 -12.90
C THR A 82 3.69 -4.46 -11.49
N LEU A 83 2.63 -4.73 -10.72
CA LEU A 83 2.53 -4.34 -9.33
C LEU A 83 3.09 -5.46 -8.44
N THR A 84 4.17 -5.21 -7.76
CA THR A 84 4.84 -6.13 -6.83
C THR A 84 4.76 -5.62 -5.40
N ILE A 85 5.07 -6.47 -4.40
CA ILE A 85 5.12 -6.05 -3.00
C ILE A 85 6.19 -4.97 -2.81
N ASP A 86 7.39 -5.11 -3.40
CA ASP A 86 8.43 -4.07 -3.34
C ASP A 86 7.94 -2.73 -3.90
N LYS A 87 7.14 -2.77 -4.97
CA LYS A 87 6.55 -1.55 -5.53
C LYS A 87 5.53 -0.96 -4.58
N LEU A 88 4.70 -1.78 -3.96
CA LEU A 88 3.74 -1.33 -2.95
C LEU A 88 4.45 -0.71 -1.74
N GLU A 89 5.52 -1.33 -1.24
CA GLU A 89 6.36 -0.74 -0.17
C GLU A 89 6.88 0.64 -0.57
N ALA A 90 7.44 0.79 -1.78
CA ALA A 90 7.86 2.09 -2.28
C ALA A 90 6.70 3.11 -2.35
N MET A 91 5.49 2.66 -2.72
CA MET A 91 4.31 3.51 -2.76
C MET A 91 3.83 3.91 -1.36
N THR A 92 4.06 3.08 -0.34
CA THR A 92 3.70 3.41 1.05
C THR A 92 4.50 4.57 1.63
N CYS A 93 5.63 4.92 1.03
CA CYS A 93 6.34 6.18 1.37
C CYS A 93 5.46 7.42 1.19
N VAL A 94 4.51 7.38 0.26
CA VAL A 94 3.74 8.53 -0.21
C VAL A 94 2.23 8.33 -0.19
N CYS A 95 1.72 7.15 0.14
CA CYS A 95 0.29 6.90 0.33
C CYS A 95 -0.19 7.35 1.72
N SER A 96 -1.48 7.18 2.00
CA SER A 96 -2.05 7.58 3.29
C SER A 96 -2.14 6.49 4.34
N VAL A 97 -1.96 5.21 3.99
CA VAL A 97 -2.13 4.10 4.94
C VAL A 97 -0.89 3.21 5.05
N GLY A 98 -0.52 2.49 4.01
CA GLY A 98 0.52 1.47 4.02
C GLY A 98 0.16 0.30 3.11
N LEU A 99 0.77 -0.86 3.36
CA LEU A 99 0.42 -2.12 2.70
C LEU A 99 -0.98 -2.56 3.14
N ASP A 100 -1.85 -2.84 2.20
CA ASP A 100 -3.22 -3.16 2.52
C ASP A 100 -3.82 -4.22 1.60
N MET A 101 -4.55 -5.18 2.20
CA MET A 101 -5.28 -6.24 1.51
C MET A 101 -4.43 -7.03 0.51
N ILE A 102 -3.24 -7.45 0.94
CA ILE A 102 -2.30 -8.21 0.11
C ILE A 102 -2.37 -9.69 0.48
N ALA A 103 -2.85 -10.52 -0.44
CA ALA A 103 -2.82 -11.97 -0.29
C ALA A 103 -1.43 -12.51 -0.66
N VAL A 104 -0.89 -13.42 0.16
CA VAL A 104 0.39 -14.09 -0.06
C VAL A 104 0.22 -15.60 0.15
N PRO A 105 1.16 -16.47 -0.33
CA PRO A 105 1.09 -17.90 -0.09
C PRO A 105 0.97 -18.22 1.41
N GLY A 106 0.15 -19.22 1.74
CA GLY A 106 -0.13 -19.60 3.14
C GLY A 106 1.07 -20.14 3.90
N ASP A 107 2.09 -20.62 3.19
CA ASP A 107 3.36 -21.09 3.73
C ASP A 107 4.42 -19.99 3.86
N THR A 108 4.05 -18.72 3.60
CA THR A 108 4.94 -17.58 3.83
C THR A 108 5.40 -17.57 5.29
N SER A 109 6.71 -17.62 5.50
CA SER A 109 7.27 -17.75 6.85
C SER A 109 7.00 -16.52 7.72
N ALA A 110 6.95 -16.75 9.04
CA ALA A 110 6.80 -15.66 10.01
C ALA A 110 7.94 -14.63 9.91
N GLU A 111 9.15 -15.09 9.57
CA GLU A 111 10.32 -14.23 9.38
C GLU A 111 10.16 -13.32 8.16
N THR A 112 9.62 -13.83 7.05
CA THR A 112 9.32 -13.02 5.86
C THR A 112 8.26 -11.96 6.18
N ILE A 113 7.17 -12.34 6.84
CA ILE A 113 6.14 -11.38 7.25
C ILE A 113 6.70 -10.34 8.22
N SER A 114 7.54 -10.76 9.16
CA SER A 114 8.21 -9.86 10.10
C SER A 114 9.15 -8.88 9.39
N ALA A 115 9.82 -9.31 8.32
CA ALA A 115 10.70 -8.45 7.52
C ALA A 115 9.87 -7.38 6.77
N ILE A 116 8.76 -7.75 6.15
CA ILE A 116 7.82 -6.81 5.51
C ILE A 116 7.31 -5.77 6.54
N ILE A 117 6.97 -6.21 7.76
CA ILE A 117 6.57 -5.30 8.84
C ILE A 117 7.71 -4.37 9.24
N ALA A 118 8.96 -4.87 9.27
CA ALA A 118 10.12 -4.06 9.60
C ALA A 118 10.42 -3.00 8.53
N ASP A 119 10.26 -3.34 7.24
CA ASP A 119 10.40 -2.40 6.13
C ASP A 119 9.35 -1.29 6.21
N GLU A 120 8.09 -1.64 6.45
CA GLU A 120 7.02 -0.65 6.64
C GLU A 120 7.23 0.23 7.88
N ALA A 121 7.74 -0.32 8.97
CA ALA A 121 8.10 0.45 10.15
C ALA A 121 9.26 1.44 9.84
N ALA A 122 10.26 1.01 9.07
CA ALA A 122 11.36 1.88 8.64
C ALA A 122 10.85 3.01 7.73
N ILE A 123 10.01 2.69 6.76
CA ILE A 123 9.36 3.67 5.87
C ILE A 123 8.57 4.69 6.69
N GLY A 124 7.77 4.23 7.64
CA GLY A 124 6.99 5.09 8.52
C GLY A 124 7.86 6.02 9.35
N MET A 125 8.94 5.50 9.94
CA MET A 125 9.88 6.29 10.74
C MET A 125 10.61 7.35 9.92
N VAL A 126 11.13 6.98 8.73
CA VAL A 126 11.85 7.92 7.87
C VAL A 126 10.95 9.03 7.35
N ASN A 127 9.71 8.72 7.03
CA ASN A 127 8.75 9.68 6.46
C ASN A 127 7.89 10.39 7.53
N SER A 128 8.07 10.07 8.83
CA SER A 128 7.27 10.63 9.92
C SER A 128 5.77 10.43 9.69
N LYS A 129 5.39 9.23 9.27
CA LYS A 129 4.01 8.86 8.98
C LYS A 129 3.64 7.52 9.59
N THR A 130 2.36 7.29 9.82
CA THR A 130 1.83 5.97 10.15
C THR A 130 1.87 5.08 8.90
N THR A 131 2.35 3.86 9.05
CA THR A 131 2.20 2.80 8.07
C THR A 131 1.44 1.63 8.69
N ALA A 132 0.58 1.00 7.91
CA ALA A 132 -0.13 -0.21 8.29
C ALA A 132 0.38 -1.38 7.45
N VAL A 133 0.22 -2.60 7.97
CA VAL A 133 0.51 -3.83 7.23
C VAL A 133 -0.67 -4.79 7.39
N ARG A 134 -1.42 -4.99 6.30
CA ARG A 134 -2.47 -5.98 6.19
C ARG A 134 -2.11 -6.98 5.09
N VAL A 135 -1.23 -7.92 5.44
CA VAL A 135 -0.81 -9.04 4.59
C VAL A 135 -1.55 -10.29 5.06
N ILE A 136 -2.10 -11.05 4.12
CA ILE A 136 -3.02 -12.15 4.37
C ILE A 136 -2.43 -13.45 3.80
N PRO A 137 -1.78 -14.30 4.62
CA PRO A 137 -1.38 -15.64 4.20
C PRO A 137 -2.61 -16.51 3.92
N VAL A 138 -2.67 -17.13 2.74
CA VAL A 138 -3.84 -17.89 2.29
C VAL A 138 -3.48 -19.36 2.11
N GLU A 139 -3.89 -20.18 3.06
CA GLU A 139 -3.59 -21.61 3.08
C GLU A 139 -4.10 -22.31 1.82
N GLY A 140 -3.27 -23.17 1.24
CA GLY A 140 -3.60 -24.00 0.08
C GLY A 140 -3.70 -23.24 -1.25
N LYS A 141 -3.32 -21.97 -1.29
CA LYS A 141 -3.30 -21.13 -2.50
C LYS A 141 -1.88 -20.89 -2.98
N ASN A 142 -1.72 -20.85 -4.31
CA ASN A 142 -0.47 -20.56 -4.99
C ASN A 142 -0.46 -19.15 -5.54
N VAL A 143 0.72 -18.64 -5.88
CA VAL A 143 0.88 -17.36 -6.57
C VAL A 143 0.02 -17.32 -7.83
N GLY A 144 -0.76 -16.27 -8.00
CA GLY A 144 -1.70 -16.06 -9.10
C GLY A 144 -3.12 -16.61 -8.85
N ASP A 145 -3.34 -17.47 -7.85
CA ASP A 145 -4.69 -17.89 -7.48
C ASP A 145 -5.50 -16.71 -6.92
N MET A 146 -6.77 -16.64 -7.29
CA MET A 146 -7.67 -15.63 -6.75
C MET A 146 -8.24 -16.05 -5.39
N VAL A 147 -8.36 -15.07 -4.51
CA VAL A 147 -8.94 -15.21 -3.17
C VAL A 147 -10.08 -14.23 -3.01
N GLU A 148 -11.26 -14.74 -2.66
CA GLU A 148 -12.43 -13.91 -2.34
C GLU A 148 -12.39 -13.50 -0.87
N MET A 149 -12.40 -12.19 -0.63
CA MET A 149 -12.47 -11.60 0.73
C MET A 149 -13.90 -11.24 1.12
N GLY A 150 -14.77 -11.14 0.11
CA GLY A 150 -16.20 -10.85 0.25
C GLY A 150 -16.55 -9.38 0.43
N GLY A 151 -17.73 -9.01 -0.05
CA GLY A 151 -18.27 -7.66 0.09
C GLY A 151 -17.36 -6.58 -0.47
N LEU A 152 -17.20 -5.50 0.27
CA LEU A 152 -16.33 -4.38 -0.11
C LEU A 152 -14.83 -4.70 -0.04
N LEU A 153 -14.44 -5.79 0.61
CA LEU A 153 -13.04 -6.23 0.64
C LEU A 153 -12.60 -6.87 -0.68
N GLY A 154 -13.54 -7.20 -1.54
CA GLY A 154 -13.28 -7.66 -2.90
C GLY A 154 -12.57 -9.01 -3.01
N SER A 155 -11.67 -9.10 -3.97
CA SER A 155 -10.84 -10.28 -4.24
C SER A 155 -9.41 -9.86 -4.57
N ALA A 156 -8.43 -10.74 -4.31
CA ALA A 156 -7.04 -10.47 -4.64
C ALA A 156 -6.36 -11.68 -5.26
N PRO A 157 -5.41 -11.49 -6.19
CA PRO A 157 -4.48 -12.53 -6.53
C PRO A 157 -3.49 -12.75 -5.39
N VAL A 158 -3.09 -13.99 -5.16
CA VAL A 158 -1.96 -14.30 -4.27
C VAL A 158 -0.68 -13.79 -4.91
N MET A 159 -0.04 -12.82 -4.27
CA MET A 159 1.16 -12.16 -4.77
C MET A 159 2.43 -12.92 -4.33
N PRO A 160 3.48 -12.94 -5.16
CA PRO A 160 4.72 -13.58 -4.78
C PRO A 160 5.45 -12.81 -3.67
N VAL A 161 6.09 -13.56 -2.77
CA VAL A 161 7.09 -13.04 -1.82
C VAL A 161 8.48 -13.54 -2.22
N HIS A 162 9.53 -12.85 -1.81
CA HIS A 162 10.89 -13.30 -2.08
C HIS A 162 11.20 -14.63 -1.39
N ALA A 163 11.86 -15.55 -2.10
CA ALA A 163 12.26 -16.84 -1.55
C ALA A 163 13.52 -16.77 -0.67
N ALA A 164 14.29 -15.68 -0.76
CA ALA A 164 15.47 -15.47 0.07
C ALA A 164 15.07 -15.21 1.53
N SER A 165 15.72 -15.91 2.46
CA SER A 165 15.38 -15.85 3.89
C SER A 165 15.87 -14.57 4.56
N SER A 166 15.01 -13.95 5.36
CA SER A 166 15.34 -12.85 6.29
C SER A 166 15.52 -13.33 7.73
N ALA A 167 15.50 -14.65 7.99
CA ALA A 167 15.44 -15.21 9.33
C ALA A 167 16.58 -14.73 10.25
N ASP A 168 17.83 -14.71 9.75
CA ASP A 168 18.98 -14.27 10.55
C ASP A 168 18.90 -12.79 10.91
N PHE A 169 18.38 -11.95 10.02
CA PHE A 169 18.16 -10.53 10.28
C PHE A 169 17.09 -10.33 11.36
N ILE A 170 15.95 -11.00 11.21
CA ILE A 170 14.85 -10.90 12.15
C ILE A 170 15.21 -11.46 13.53
N ALA A 171 15.94 -12.58 13.59
CA ALA A 171 16.37 -13.19 14.85
C ALA A 171 17.28 -12.30 15.70
N ARG A 172 17.99 -11.35 15.09
CA ARG A 172 18.83 -10.38 15.84
C ARG A 172 17.98 -9.40 16.65
N GLY A 173 16.74 -9.16 16.27
CA GLY A 173 15.88 -8.18 16.91
C GLY A 173 16.43 -6.75 16.83
N GLY A 174 15.88 -5.86 17.64
CA GLY A 174 16.38 -4.49 17.74
C GLY A 174 15.28 -3.44 17.66
N ARG A 175 15.69 -2.24 17.28
CA ARG A 175 14.81 -1.08 17.09
C ARG A 175 15.11 -0.42 15.76
N ILE A 176 14.08 0.08 15.10
CA ILE A 176 14.21 1.01 13.99
C ILE A 176 14.28 2.42 14.59
N PRO A 177 15.45 3.09 14.55
CA PRO A 177 15.61 4.37 15.20
C PRO A 177 14.96 5.50 14.41
N ALA A 178 14.53 6.55 15.08
CA ALA A 178 14.13 7.78 14.42
C ALA A 178 15.33 8.39 13.66
N PRO A 179 15.13 8.84 12.41
CA PRO A 179 16.21 9.43 11.63
C PRO A 179 16.65 10.78 12.21
N LEU A 180 17.93 11.08 12.11
CA LEU A 180 18.46 12.42 12.39
C LEU A 180 18.05 13.35 11.24
N GLN A 181 17.31 14.42 11.55
CA GLN A 181 16.80 15.33 10.53
C GLN A 181 17.92 16.03 9.74
N SER A 182 19.02 16.36 10.41
CA SER A 182 20.18 17.00 9.79
C SER A 182 20.98 16.09 8.85
N LEU A 183 20.73 14.77 8.89
CA LEU A 183 21.38 13.78 8.04
C LEU A 183 20.40 13.16 7.03
N LYS A 184 19.24 13.76 6.83
CA LYS A 184 18.35 13.41 5.71
C LYS A 184 19.01 13.85 4.40
N ASN A 185 19.31 12.88 3.59
CA ASN A 185 19.79 13.13 2.23
C ASN A 185 18.63 13.53 1.31
#